data_b2e43a360e9f2baceb36efd5f0c0a59d
#
_entry.id   b2e43a360e9f2baceb36efd5f0c0a59d
#
_cell.length_a   1.000
_cell.length_b   1.000
_cell.length_c   1.000
_cell.angle_alpha   90.00
_cell.angle_beta   90.00
_cell.angle_gamma   90.00
#
_symmetry.space_group_name_H-M   'P 1'
#
loop_
_entity.id
_entity.type
_entity.pdbx_description
1 polymer ?
#
loop_
_entity_poly.entity_id
_entity_poly.type
_entity_poly.pdbx_seq_one_letter_code
_entity_poly.pdbx_strand_id
1 'polypeptide(L)'
;MMKTYIVLPDVQIHNANAMSSTYTIGFPAMTAWLGAVHALQRNLAVWDPVFSDIVFSKTAVVCHSCHLQVQKGYRNAIIGTANPLKKKGGAYERPPFIAEARVHVTVTLVIETSRVRPEYKERCEHAITMLLPTMKIASGDVLKAGKAEIVYIDEEKEYGYKPLIAKMMPGYVLIERRDILEQEAAGSEDGLDTLLKFLQIHCHADSDAESGRTDWTYERAIPGWIIPISVGFKAISPLMQVSHQRDMTKPHRFAENIVTLGEFKMPYQFDDIDDIMWHYEYDEEQGLYICRNQKLQ
;
A
#
# COMPACT_ATOMS: atom_id res chain seq x y z
N MET A 1 10.14 -25.89 -8.36
CA MET A 1 11.28 -25.05 -7.86
C MET A 1 10.96 -24.57 -6.45
N MET A 2 11.96 -24.49 -5.52
CA MET A 2 11.70 -24.00 -4.15
C MET A 2 11.76 -22.48 -4.10
N LYS A 3 10.67 -21.84 -3.71
CA LYS A 3 10.63 -20.42 -3.40
C LYS A 3 10.60 -20.21 -1.88
N THR A 4 11.15 -19.10 -1.42
CA THR A 4 11.22 -18.75 0.00
C THR A 4 10.45 -17.47 0.25
N TYR A 5 9.60 -17.50 1.26
CA TYR A 5 8.79 -16.35 1.68
C TYR A 5 9.00 -16.05 3.15
N ILE A 6 9.01 -14.75 3.48
CA ILE A 6 8.92 -14.25 4.85
C ILE A 6 7.50 -13.76 5.06
N VAL A 7 6.83 -14.27 6.08
CA VAL A 7 5.51 -13.84 6.50
C VAL A 7 5.64 -12.99 7.74
N LEU A 8 5.13 -11.76 7.70
CA LEU A 8 5.03 -10.83 8.82
C LEU A 8 3.55 -10.71 9.20
N PRO A 9 3.05 -11.58 10.11
CA PRO A 9 1.63 -11.63 10.40
C PRO A 9 1.19 -10.52 11.35
N ASP A 10 -0.05 -10.08 11.22
CA ASP A 10 -0.76 -9.19 12.14
C ASP A 10 0.00 -7.92 12.52
N VAL A 11 0.63 -7.27 11.54
CA VAL A 11 1.32 -5.99 11.74
C VAL A 11 0.29 -4.89 11.97
N GLN A 12 0.18 -4.42 13.22
CA GLN A 12 -0.71 -3.35 13.63
C GLN A 12 -0.01 -1.99 13.52
N ILE A 13 -0.48 -1.15 12.63
CA ILE A 13 0.09 0.16 12.36
C ILE A 13 -0.88 1.24 12.80
N HIS A 14 -0.41 2.12 13.68
CA HIS A 14 -1.17 3.22 14.24
C HIS A 14 -0.83 4.53 13.53
N ASN A 15 -1.84 5.32 13.16
CA ASN A 15 -1.69 6.62 12.52
C ASN A 15 -0.86 6.59 11.22
N ALA A 16 -1.04 5.56 10.39
CA ALA A 16 -0.45 5.56 9.06
C ALA A 16 -1.02 6.71 8.21
N ASN A 17 -0.24 7.19 7.25
CA ASN A 17 -0.68 8.21 6.31
C ASN A 17 -1.74 7.64 5.37
N ALA A 18 -2.96 8.20 5.45
CA ALA A 18 -4.07 7.85 4.56
C ALA A 18 -4.17 8.77 3.34
N MET A 19 -3.50 9.94 3.33
CA MET A 19 -3.40 10.81 2.17
C MET A 19 -2.31 10.26 1.25
N SER A 20 -2.65 9.26 0.45
CA SER A 20 -1.71 8.53 -0.39
C SER A 20 -1.28 9.32 -1.64
N SER A 21 -2.09 10.29 -2.08
CA SER A 21 -1.78 11.27 -3.12
C SER A 21 -2.43 12.61 -2.78
N THR A 22 -2.25 13.64 -3.61
CA THR A 22 -2.84 14.97 -3.45
C THR A 22 -4.37 14.97 -3.47
N TYR A 23 -4.98 13.94 -4.03
CA TYR A 23 -6.44 13.84 -4.25
C TYR A 23 -7.05 12.49 -3.86
N THR A 24 -6.27 11.60 -3.21
CA THR A 24 -6.78 10.31 -2.72
C THR A 24 -6.57 10.16 -1.22
N ILE A 25 -7.62 9.72 -0.52
CA ILE A 25 -7.58 9.43 0.92
C ILE A 25 -8.14 8.02 1.12
N GLY A 26 -7.40 7.18 1.85
CA GLY A 26 -7.81 5.80 2.13
C GLY A 26 -6.64 4.91 2.51
N PHE A 27 -6.41 3.86 1.73
CA PHE A 27 -5.33 2.92 1.98
C PHE A 27 -3.96 3.56 1.67
N PRO A 28 -2.91 3.31 2.46
CA PRO A 28 -1.58 3.86 2.22
C PRO A 28 -1.00 3.48 0.85
N ALA A 29 -0.18 4.37 0.29
CA ALA A 29 0.45 4.19 -1.02
C ALA A 29 1.29 2.89 -1.10
N MET A 30 1.28 2.22 -2.24
CA MET A 30 2.08 0.99 -2.44
C MET A 30 3.58 1.25 -2.28
N THR A 31 4.05 2.43 -2.67
CA THR A 31 5.43 2.86 -2.45
C THR A 31 5.84 2.89 -0.97
N ALA A 32 4.89 3.14 -0.06
CA ALA A 32 5.15 3.12 1.37
C ALA A 32 5.31 1.68 1.91
N TRP A 33 4.54 0.74 1.40
CA TRP A 33 4.64 -0.68 1.75
C TRP A 33 5.95 -1.29 1.28
N LEU A 34 6.25 -1.18 -0.02
CA LEU A 34 7.49 -1.71 -0.58
C LEU A 34 8.71 -0.97 -0.01
N GLY A 35 8.60 0.34 0.24
CA GLY A 35 9.64 1.13 0.89
C GLY A 35 9.95 0.68 2.32
N ALA A 36 8.93 0.29 3.09
CA ALA A 36 9.11 -0.27 4.43
C ALA A 36 9.80 -1.64 4.37
N VAL A 37 9.42 -2.51 3.44
CA VAL A 37 10.06 -3.82 3.21
C VAL A 37 11.53 -3.64 2.81
N HIS A 38 11.83 -2.70 1.92
CA HIS A 38 13.21 -2.37 1.54
C HIS A 38 14.01 -1.78 2.72
N ALA A 39 13.38 -0.97 3.58
CA ALA A 39 14.02 -0.49 4.80
C ALA A 39 14.31 -1.63 5.79
N LEU A 40 13.39 -2.59 5.92
CA LEU A 40 13.59 -3.80 6.74
C LEU A 40 14.78 -4.62 6.26
N GLN A 41 14.92 -4.83 4.94
CA GLN A 41 16.07 -5.54 4.36
C GLN A 41 17.39 -4.85 4.75
N ARG A 42 17.47 -3.52 4.61
CA ARG A 42 18.69 -2.75 4.99
C ARG A 42 18.97 -2.82 6.49
N ASN A 43 17.94 -2.70 7.32
CA ASN A 43 18.09 -2.79 8.76
C ASN A 43 18.54 -4.19 9.19
N LEU A 44 18.05 -5.23 8.52
CA LEU A 44 18.46 -6.61 8.75
C LEU A 44 19.95 -6.82 8.44
N ALA A 45 20.45 -6.26 7.33
CA ALA A 45 21.87 -6.30 6.98
C ALA A 45 22.76 -5.52 7.98
N VAL A 46 22.24 -4.43 8.56
CA VAL A 46 22.93 -3.67 9.65
C VAL A 46 22.89 -4.42 10.97
N TRP A 47 21.77 -5.09 11.27
CA TRP A 47 21.61 -5.89 12.48
C TRP A 47 22.65 -7.02 12.56
N ASP A 48 22.86 -7.68 11.42
CA ASP A 48 23.81 -8.77 11.33
C ASP A 48 24.36 -8.89 9.89
N PRO A 49 25.67 -8.67 9.68
CA PRO A 49 26.28 -8.75 8.34
C PRO A 49 26.05 -10.08 7.60
N VAL A 50 25.74 -11.16 8.32
CA VAL A 50 25.45 -12.48 7.72
C VAL A 50 24.19 -12.43 6.84
N PHE A 51 23.32 -11.43 7.03
CA PHE A 51 22.09 -11.20 6.26
C PHE A 51 22.27 -10.20 5.10
N SER A 52 23.47 -9.70 4.85
CA SER A 52 23.72 -8.69 3.81
C SER A 52 23.36 -9.16 2.41
N ASP A 53 23.43 -10.46 2.15
CA ASP A 53 23.14 -11.07 0.85
C ASP A 53 21.65 -11.38 0.62
N ILE A 54 20.81 -11.27 1.66
CA ILE A 54 19.37 -11.53 1.55
C ILE A 54 18.74 -10.45 0.69
N VAL A 55 17.93 -10.89 -0.29
CA VAL A 55 17.21 -9.98 -1.21
C VAL A 55 15.72 -10.18 -1.05
N PHE A 56 15.00 -9.08 -0.84
CA PHE A 56 13.54 -9.04 -0.85
C PHE A 56 13.08 -8.53 -2.22
N SER A 57 12.43 -9.41 -2.98
CA SER A 57 12.11 -9.14 -4.40
C SER A 57 10.71 -8.61 -4.62
N LYS A 58 9.72 -9.26 -3.99
CA LYS A 58 8.31 -8.94 -4.17
C LYS A 58 7.58 -8.97 -2.82
N THR A 59 6.43 -8.29 -2.74
CA THR A 59 5.66 -8.21 -1.49
C THR A 59 4.16 -8.24 -1.76
N ALA A 60 3.42 -9.15 -1.12
CA ALA A 60 1.97 -9.07 -1.04
C ALA A 60 1.56 -8.32 0.24
N VAL A 61 0.52 -7.50 0.11
CA VAL A 61 -0.08 -6.75 1.23
C VAL A 61 -1.48 -7.28 1.47
N VAL A 62 -1.68 -7.92 2.62
CA VAL A 62 -2.96 -8.51 3.03
C VAL A 62 -3.56 -7.64 4.12
N CYS A 63 -4.69 -7.03 3.85
CA CYS A 63 -5.41 -6.18 4.80
C CYS A 63 -6.39 -7.01 5.64
N HIS A 64 -6.29 -6.92 6.96
CA HIS A 64 -7.24 -7.53 7.91
C HIS A 64 -8.22 -6.48 8.46
N SER A 65 -7.74 -5.26 8.69
CA SER A 65 -8.57 -4.13 9.11
C SER A 65 -8.00 -2.81 8.62
N CYS A 66 -8.89 -1.87 8.31
CA CYS A 66 -8.55 -0.53 7.86
C CYS A 66 -9.54 0.47 8.43
N HIS A 67 -9.09 1.30 9.39
CA HIS A 67 -9.93 2.25 10.11
C HIS A 67 -9.46 3.67 9.84
N LEU A 68 -10.06 4.32 8.84
CA LEU A 68 -9.82 5.72 8.54
C LEU A 68 -10.31 6.60 9.70
N GLN A 69 -9.47 7.54 10.13
CA GLN A 69 -9.79 8.47 11.20
C GLN A 69 -10.71 9.57 10.67
N VAL A 70 -12.01 9.40 10.87
CA VAL A 70 -13.04 10.35 10.43
C VAL A 70 -13.96 10.72 11.59
N GLN A 71 -14.39 11.96 11.61
CA GLN A 71 -15.49 12.39 12.46
C GLN A 71 -16.80 11.99 11.79
N LYS A 72 -17.57 11.13 12.43
CA LYS A 72 -18.89 10.71 11.96
C LYS A 72 -19.91 11.84 12.18
N GLY A 73 -20.66 12.15 11.15
CA GLY A 73 -21.71 13.15 11.14
C GLY A 73 -22.62 12.97 9.93
N TYR A 74 -23.40 14.00 9.59
CA TYR A 74 -24.19 14.00 8.36
C TYR A 74 -23.32 13.77 7.10
N ARG A 75 -22.07 14.27 7.15
CA ARG A 75 -21.01 13.90 6.21
C ARG A 75 -19.78 13.51 7.02
N ASN A 76 -19.11 12.43 6.63
CA ASN A 76 -17.85 12.07 7.25
C ASN A 76 -16.78 13.13 6.92
N ALA A 77 -16.13 13.67 7.95
CA ALA A 77 -15.06 14.64 7.80
C ALA A 77 -13.74 14.02 8.27
N ILE A 78 -12.69 14.28 7.55
CA ILE A 78 -11.33 13.89 7.95
C ILE A 78 -10.95 14.67 9.22
N ILE A 79 -10.41 13.97 10.21
CA ILE A 79 -9.88 14.60 11.41
C ILE A 79 -8.53 15.21 11.04
N GLY A 80 -8.46 16.54 11.07
CA GLY A 80 -7.20 17.27 10.97
C GLY A 80 -6.39 17.17 12.25
N THR A 81 -5.06 17.09 12.15
CA THR A 81 -4.20 17.15 13.32
C THR A 81 -4.06 18.58 13.82
N ALA A 82 -4.22 18.77 15.15
CA ALA A 82 -3.95 20.05 15.77
C ALA A 82 -2.44 20.21 15.93
N ASN A 83 -1.87 21.20 15.26
CA ASN A 83 -0.46 21.53 15.42
C ASN A 83 -0.24 22.35 16.71
N PRO A 84 0.90 22.17 17.39
CA PRO A 84 1.23 22.97 18.55
C PRO A 84 1.36 24.46 18.18
N LEU A 85 1.03 25.33 19.12
CA LEU A 85 1.19 26.76 18.94
C LEU A 85 2.65 27.11 18.62
N LYS A 86 2.86 27.98 17.64
CA LYS A 86 4.19 28.48 17.28
C LYS A 86 4.41 29.85 17.93
N LYS A 87 5.59 30.07 18.51
CA LYS A 87 5.99 31.38 19.02
C LYS A 87 6.58 32.18 17.85
N LYS A 88 5.98 33.36 17.59
CA LYS A 88 6.43 34.28 16.55
C LYS A 88 6.37 35.69 17.11
N GLY A 89 7.48 36.44 17.09
CA GLY A 89 7.53 37.82 17.54
C GLY A 89 7.09 38.05 19.02
N GLY A 90 7.25 37.05 19.90
CA GLY A 90 6.81 37.14 21.30
C GLY A 90 5.38 36.67 21.57
N ALA A 91 4.55 36.50 20.55
CA ALA A 91 3.18 36.00 20.65
C ALA A 91 3.09 34.53 20.24
N TYR A 92 2.04 33.85 20.70
CA TYR A 92 1.70 32.49 20.26
C TYR A 92 0.65 32.56 19.14
N GLU A 93 1.01 32.01 17.97
CA GLU A 93 0.12 31.94 16.82
C GLU A 93 -0.32 30.51 16.58
N ARG A 94 -1.56 30.33 16.15
CA ARG A 94 -2.00 29.04 15.60
C ARG A 94 -1.32 28.83 14.25
N PRO A 95 -0.65 27.68 14.03
CA PRO A 95 -0.20 27.32 12.68
C PRO A 95 -1.41 27.07 11.78
N PRO A 96 -1.25 27.17 10.45
CA PRO A 96 -2.32 26.81 9.52
C PRO A 96 -2.76 25.36 9.74
N PHE A 97 -4.06 25.12 9.62
CA PHE A 97 -4.59 23.75 9.62
C PHE A 97 -4.12 23.04 8.37
N ILE A 98 -3.53 21.87 8.56
CA ILE A 98 -3.19 20.96 7.49
C ILE A 98 -4.10 19.73 7.65
N ALA A 99 -4.87 19.40 6.61
CA ALA A 99 -5.62 18.16 6.58
C ALA A 99 -4.63 17.01 6.46
N GLU A 100 -4.44 16.26 7.54
CA GLU A 100 -3.62 15.05 7.57
C GLU A 100 -4.53 13.85 7.82
N ALA A 101 -4.94 13.21 6.72
CA ALA A 101 -5.72 11.97 6.84
C ALA A 101 -4.86 10.86 7.45
N ARG A 102 -5.38 10.20 8.47
CA ARG A 102 -4.73 9.11 9.19
C ARG A 102 -5.61 7.87 9.20
N VAL A 103 -4.95 6.71 9.22
CA VAL A 103 -5.61 5.41 9.22
C VAL A 103 -4.90 4.46 10.20
N HIS A 104 -5.69 3.64 10.90
CA HIS A 104 -5.18 2.49 11.62
C HIS A 104 -5.38 1.26 10.73
N VAL A 105 -4.32 0.50 10.51
CA VAL A 105 -4.39 -0.71 9.68
C VAL A 105 -3.75 -1.89 10.38
N THR A 106 -4.33 -3.06 10.18
CA THR A 106 -3.72 -4.34 10.51
C THR A 106 -3.51 -5.10 9.22
N VAL A 107 -2.26 -5.51 8.96
CA VAL A 107 -1.89 -6.18 7.72
C VAL A 107 -1.00 -7.39 7.98
N THR A 108 -1.03 -8.35 7.08
CA THR A 108 0.04 -9.35 6.93
C THR A 108 0.85 -8.98 5.69
N LEU A 109 2.17 -8.93 5.81
CA LEU A 109 3.07 -8.77 4.67
C LEU A 109 3.69 -10.13 4.33
N VAL A 110 3.63 -10.50 3.06
CA VAL A 110 4.27 -11.72 2.55
C VAL A 110 5.34 -11.28 1.56
N ILE A 111 6.59 -11.57 1.89
CA ILE A 111 7.76 -11.08 1.16
C ILE A 111 8.44 -12.26 0.48
N GLU A 112 8.55 -12.24 -0.83
CA GLU A 112 9.39 -13.17 -1.57
C GLU A 112 10.85 -12.81 -1.33
N THR A 113 11.65 -13.80 -0.95
CA THR A 113 13.05 -13.59 -0.59
C THR A 113 13.96 -14.67 -1.19
N SER A 114 15.20 -14.30 -1.37
CA SER A 114 16.25 -15.23 -1.82
C SER A 114 17.47 -15.16 -0.89
N ARG A 115 18.31 -16.20 -1.00
CA ARG A 115 19.60 -16.31 -0.27
C ARG A 115 19.47 -16.43 1.24
N VAL A 116 18.31 -16.80 1.76
CA VAL A 116 18.17 -17.16 3.17
C VAL A 116 18.75 -18.57 3.35
N ARG A 117 19.82 -18.66 4.12
CA ARG A 117 20.46 -19.96 4.43
C ARG A 117 19.66 -20.68 5.52
N PRO A 118 19.36 -21.97 5.36
CA PRO A 118 18.55 -22.72 6.33
C PRO A 118 19.08 -22.69 7.76
N GLU A 119 20.41 -22.71 7.94
CA GLU A 119 21.06 -22.65 9.24
C GLU A 119 20.84 -21.33 10.00
N TYR A 120 20.49 -20.25 9.28
CA TYR A 120 20.21 -18.93 9.88
C TYR A 120 18.74 -18.60 9.93
N LYS A 121 17.85 -19.53 9.59
CA LYS A 121 16.40 -19.29 9.56
C LYS A 121 15.88 -18.68 10.85
N GLU A 122 16.04 -19.37 11.98
CA GLU A 122 15.52 -18.92 13.29
C GLU A 122 16.16 -17.58 13.72
N ARG A 123 17.44 -17.39 13.44
CA ARG A 123 18.15 -16.14 13.74
C ARG A 123 17.61 -14.97 12.89
N CYS A 124 17.30 -15.22 11.63
CA CYS A 124 16.68 -14.23 10.73
C CYS A 124 15.25 -13.88 11.17
N GLU A 125 14.41 -14.88 11.47
CA GLU A 125 13.07 -14.70 12.01
C GLU A 125 13.07 -13.87 13.31
N HIS A 126 13.99 -14.18 14.21
CA HIS A 126 14.17 -13.43 15.45
C HIS A 126 14.58 -11.96 15.18
N ALA A 127 15.59 -11.73 14.34
CA ALA A 127 16.05 -10.40 14.00
C ALA A 127 14.93 -9.54 13.38
N ILE A 128 14.18 -10.08 12.43
CA ILE A 128 13.04 -9.39 11.81
C ILE A 128 11.96 -9.06 12.86
N THR A 129 11.63 -10.02 13.73
CA THR A 129 10.63 -9.83 14.79
C THR A 129 11.02 -8.69 15.74
N MET A 130 12.32 -8.55 16.05
CA MET A 130 12.82 -7.48 16.91
C MET A 130 12.92 -6.12 16.20
N LEU A 131 13.23 -6.11 14.91
CA LEU A 131 13.34 -4.88 14.11
C LEU A 131 11.98 -4.25 13.80
N LEU A 132 10.97 -5.06 13.50
CA LEU A 132 9.69 -4.58 12.99
C LEU A 132 9.01 -3.54 13.90
N PRO A 133 8.93 -3.71 15.24
CA PRO A 133 8.36 -2.72 16.15
C PRO A 133 9.15 -1.40 16.23
N THR A 134 10.38 -1.37 15.78
CA THR A 134 11.22 -0.15 15.77
C THR A 134 11.03 0.68 14.51
N MET A 135 10.27 0.17 13.54
CA MET A 135 10.06 0.78 12.23
C MET A 135 8.79 1.63 12.18
N LYS A 136 8.77 2.52 11.19
CA LYS A 136 7.55 3.21 10.75
C LYS A 136 7.15 2.68 9.37
N ILE A 137 5.87 2.41 9.21
CA ILE A 137 5.28 2.00 7.92
C ILE A 137 4.26 3.06 7.53
N ALA A 138 4.38 3.61 6.32
CA ALA A 138 3.54 4.73 5.86
C ALA A 138 3.45 5.88 6.88
N SER A 139 4.56 6.24 7.52
CA SER A 139 4.67 7.22 8.62
C SER A 139 3.98 6.84 9.93
N GLY A 140 3.24 5.73 9.99
CA GLY A 140 2.61 5.21 11.20
C GLY A 140 3.57 4.38 12.05
N ASP A 141 3.26 4.25 13.35
CA ASP A 141 4.04 3.46 14.30
C ASP A 141 3.55 2.01 14.29
N VAL A 142 4.49 1.06 14.27
CA VAL A 142 4.18 -0.36 14.44
C VAL A 142 4.01 -0.64 15.93
N LEU A 143 2.76 -0.83 16.37
CA LEU A 143 2.44 -1.09 17.79
C LEU A 143 2.65 -2.55 18.18
N LYS A 144 2.34 -3.46 17.25
CA LYS A 144 2.41 -4.90 17.47
C LYS A 144 2.58 -5.61 16.13
N ALA A 145 3.27 -6.72 16.16
CA ALA A 145 3.34 -7.68 15.05
C ALA A 145 3.44 -9.10 15.61
N GLY A 146 2.98 -10.07 14.85
CA GLY A 146 3.26 -11.47 15.13
C GLY A 146 4.74 -11.81 14.90
N LYS A 147 5.14 -13.02 15.24
CA LYS A 147 6.50 -13.49 14.95
C LYS A 147 6.68 -13.64 13.44
N ALA A 148 7.80 -13.14 12.94
CA ALA A 148 8.19 -13.38 11.55
C ALA A 148 8.42 -14.87 11.31
N GLU A 149 7.96 -15.38 10.18
CA GLU A 149 8.11 -16.78 9.81
C GLU A 149 8.68 -16.90 8.40
N ILE A 150 9.68 -17.76 8.22
CA ILE A 150 10.22 -18.11 6.89
C ILE A 150 9.59 -19.43 6.44
N VAL A 151 8.95 -19.37 5.28
CA VAL A 151 8.22 -20.50 4.67
C VAL A 151 8.87 -20.87 3.36
N TYR A 152 9.13 -22.16 3.18
CA TYR A 152 9.64 -22.71 1.94
C TYR A 152 8.49 -23.37 1.18
N ILE A 153 8.30 -22.98 -0.07
CA ILE A 153 7.22 -23.45 -0.93
C ILE A 153 7.83 -24.19 -2.13
N ASP A 154 7.32 -25.36 -2.37
CA ASP A 154 7.64 -26.13 -3.57
C ASP A 154 6.54 -25.90 -4.61
N GLU A 155 6.84 -25.12 -5.64
CA GLU A 155 5.89 -24.73 -6.70
C GLU A 155 5.46 -25.93 -7.57
N GLU A 156 6.25 -27.01 -7.62
CA GLU A 156 5.93 -28.19 -8.43
C GLU A 156 4.86 -29.08 -7.77
N LYS A 157 4.60 -28.84 -6.48
CA LYS A 157 3.54 -29.57 -5.78
C LYS A 157 2.18 -28.95 -6.06
N GLU A 158 1.24 -29.79 -6.42
CA GLU A 158 -0.17 -29.39 -6.49
C GLU A 158 -0.58 -28.74 -5.16
N TYR A 159 -1.12 -27.53 -5.23
CA TYR A 159 -1.48 -26.73 -4.06
C TYR A 159 -0.31 -26.36 -3.13
N GLY A 160 0.91 -26.24 -3.64
CA GLY A 160 2.10 -25.89 -2.85
C GLY A 160 1.95 -24.59 -2.05
N TYR A 161 1.15 -23.64 -2.54
CA TYR A 161 0.89 -22.35 -1.88
C TYR A 161 -0.17 -22.38 -0.78
N LYS A 162 -0.94 -23.46 -0.59
CA LYS A 162 -1.98 -23.53 0.45
C LYS A 162 -1.51 -23.13 1.86
N PRO A 163 -0.35 -23.56 2.35
CA PRO A 163 0.13 -23.15 3.68
C PRO A 163 0.37 -21.64 3.78
N LEU A 164 0.80 -21.00 2.68
CA LEU A 164 1.03 -19.57 2.61
C LEU A 164 -0.31 -18.80 2.59
N ILE A 165 -1.26 -19.26 1.76
CA ILE A 165 -2.63 -18.72 1.70
C ILE A 165 -3.31 -18.80 3.06
N ALA A 166 -3.17 -19.91 3.78
CA ALA A 166 -3.74 -20.07 5.13
C ALA A 166 -3.22 -19.02 6.12
N LYS A 167 -1.94 -18.60 5.98
CA LYS A 167 -1.35 -17.54 6.82
C LYS A 167 -1.84 -16.12 6.47
N MET A 168 -2.42 -15.94 5.29
CA MET A 168 -3.03 -14.67 4.85
C MET A 168 -4.49 -14.53 5.30
N MET A 169 -5.12 -15.63 5.72
CA MET A 169 -6.53 -15.65 6.10
C MET A 169 -6.73 -15.47 7.62
N PRO A 170 -7.84 -14.81 8.06
CA PRO A 170 -8.79 -14.06 7.23
C PRO A 170 -8.20 -12.71 6.81
N GLY A 171 -8.29 -12.37 5.54
CA GLY A 171 -7.77 -11.10 5.01
C GLY A 171 -8.02 -10.95 3.52
N TYR A 172 -7.73 -9.77 3.02
CA TYR A 172 -7.91 -9.40 1.63
C TYR A 172 -6.59 -8.88 1.06
N VAL A 173 -6.08 -9.52 0.01
CA VAL A 173 -4.91 -9.03 -0.74
C VAL A 173 -5.30 -7.86 -1.61
N LEU A 174 -4.44 -6.86 -1.66
CA LEU A 174 -4.58 -5.74 -2.57
C LEU A 174 -3.88 -6.07 -3.88
N ILE A 175 -4.61 -6.01 -4.98
CA ILE A 175 -4.09 -6.19 -6.34
C ILE A 175 -4.29 -4.93 -7.18
N GLU A 176 -3.49 -4.77 -8.23
CA GLU A 176 -3.65 -3.72 -9.23
C GLU A 176 -4.79 -4.08 -10.20
N ARG A 177 -5.61 -3.09 -10.57
CA ARG A 177 -6.66 -3.22 -11.57
C ARG A 177 -6.51 -2.18 -12.68
N ARG A 178 -5.28 -1.97 -13.11
CA ARG A 178 -4.95 -1.12 -14.25
C ARG A 178 -5.57 -1.63 -15.56
N ASP A 179 -5.74 -2.96 -15.66
CA ASP A 179 -6.42 -3.62 -16.77
C ASP A 179 -7.77 -2.96 -17.12
N ILE A 180 -8.55 -2.59 -16.10
CA ILE A 180 -9.85 -1.94 -16.26
C ILE A 180 -9.70 -0.53 -16.85
N LEU A 181 -8.71 0.23 -16.36
CA LEU A 181 -8.46 1.58 -16.86
C LEU A 181 -7.94 1.56 -18.30
N GLU A 182 -7.06 0.64 -18.65
CA GLU A 182 -6.50 0.51 -20.01
C GLU A 182 -7.56 0.13 -21.02
N GLN A 183 -8.49 -0.76 -20.67
CA GLN A 183 -9.60 -1.16 -21.55
C GLN A 183 -10.55 0.02 -21.84
N GLU A 184 -10.82 0.85 -20.85
CA GLU A 184 -11.74 1.99 -21.00
C GLU A 184 -11.05 3.22 -21.61
N ALA A 185 -9.76 3.43 -21.31
CA ALA A 185 -8.99 4.59 -21.80
C ALA A 185 -8.89 4.65 -23.32
N ALA A 186 -9.02 3.52 -24.02
CA ALA A 186 -9.08 3.47 -25.47
C ALA A 186 -10.26 4.25 -26.08
N GLY A 187 -11.26 4.61 -25.27
CA GLY A 187 -12.46 5.38 -25.69
C GLY A 187 -12.66 6.72 -24.96
N SER A 188 -11.79 7.06 -23.98
CA SER A 188 -11.93 8.27 -23.16
C SER A 188 -10.78 9.25 -23.40
N GLU A 189 -11.10 10.56 -23.44
CA GLU A 189 -10.10 11.64 -23.58
C GLU A 189 -9.50 12.05 -22.22
N ASP A 190 -10.14 11.73 -21.07
CA ASP A 190 -9.72 12.13 -19.73
C ASP A 190 -9.54 10.90 -18.81
N GLY A 191 -8.32 10.71 -18.34
CA GLY A 191 -7.96 9.62 -17.42
C GLY A 191 -8.57 9.78 -16.03
N LEU A 192 -8.83 11.02 -15.56
CA LEU A 192 -9.46 11.27 -14.27
C LEU A 192 -10.95 10.89 -14.30
N ASP A 193 -11.65 11.26 -15.37
CA ASP A 193 -13.06 10.88 -15.56
C ASP A 193 -13.21 9.36 -15.66
N THR A 194 -12.30 8.71 -16.36
CA THR A 194 -12.23 7.24 -16.41
C THR A 194 -12.04 6.63 -15.02
N LEU A 195 -11.11 7.15 -14.22
CA LEU A 195 -10.89 6.70 -12.85
C LEU A 195 -12.16 6.90 -12.00
N LEU A 196 -12.77 8.07 -12.05
CA LEU A 196 -13.98 8.42 -11.28
C LEU A 196 -15.17 7.54 -11.63
N LYS A 197 -15.35 7.17 -12.90
CA LYS A 197 -16.41 6.27 -13.36
C LYS A 197 -16.44 4.97 -12.57
N PHE A 198 -15.28 4.37 -12.29
CA PHE A 198 -15.19 3.11 -11.55
C PHE A 198 -15.25 3.27 -10.03
N LEU A 199 -15.02 4.47 -9.51
CA LEU A 199 -15.07 4.77 -8.07
C LEU A 199 -16.45 5.28 -7.62
N GLN A 200 -17.24 5.80 -8.52
CA GLN A 200 -18.58 6.33 -8.23
C GLN A 200 -19.55 5.25 -7.77
N ILE A 201 -20.40 5.63 -6.81
CA ILE A 201 -21.56 4.85 -6.40
C ILE A 201 -22.79 5.62 -6.83
N HIS A 202 -23.54 5.05 -7.76
CA HIS A 202 -24.82 5.61 -8.19
C HIS A 202 -25.89 5.21 -7.20
N CYS A 203 -26.64 6.21 -6.70
CA CYS A 203 -27.71 6.00 -5.74
C CYS A 203 -29.04 6.32 -6.46
N HIS A 204 -29.93 5.35 -6.55
CA HIS A 204 -31.25 5.51 -7.13
C HIS A 204 -32.29 5.41 -6.02
N ALA A 205 -33.24 6.35 -6.03
CA ALA A 205 -34.33 6.40 -5.07
C ALA A 205 -35.66 6.06 -5.82
N ASP A 206 -36.26 4.95 -5.46
CA ASP A 206 -37.58 4.56 -5.93
C ASP A 206 -38.60 4.86 -4.83
N SER A 207 -39.45 5.86 -5.07
CA SER A 207 -40.49 6.29 -4.14
C SER A 207 -41.83 5.73 -4.56
N ASP A 208 -42.41 4.93 -3.68
CA ASP A 208 -43.79 4.47 -3.84
C ASP A 208 -44.73 5.57 -3.36
N ALA A 209 -45.52 6.08 -4.30
CA ALA A 209 -46.47 7.18 -4.04
C ALA A 209 -47.65 6.78 -3.13
N GLU A 210 -47.99 5.48 -3.06
CA GLU A 210 -49.12 5.01 -2.25
C GLU A 210 -48.68 4.75 -0.77
N SER A 211 -47.50 4.19 -0.55
CA SER A 211 -47.02 3.89 0.80
C SER A 211 -46.15 4.99 1.40
N GLY A 212 -45.68 5.96 0.60
CA GLY A 212 -44.75 7.01 1.00
C GLY A 212 -43.37 6.48 1.34
N ARG A 213 -43.08 5.23 1.03
CA ARG A 213 -41.78 4.57 1.28
C ARG A 213 -40.83 4.85 0.11
N THR A 214 -39.57 5.16 0.45
CA THR A 214 -38.51 5.30 -0.53
C THR A 214 -37.49 4.18 -0.33
N ASP A 215 -37.30 3.35 -1.33
CA ASP A 215 -36.30 2.33 -1.37
C ASP A 215 -35.06 2.85 -2.14
N TRP A 216 -33.86 2.64 -1.58
CA TRP A 216 -32.61 3.09 -2.16
C TRP A 216 -31.84 1.90 -2.74
N THR A 217 -31.46 2.00 -4.00
CA THR A 217 -30.54 1.06 -4.65
C THR A 217 -29.21 1.72 -4.93
N TYR A 218 -28.13 0.92 -4.83
CA TYR A 218 -26.77 1.39 -5.03
C TYR A 218 -26.12 0.55 -6.12
N GLU A 219 -25.55 1.22 -7.11
CA GLU A 219 -24.93 0.59 -8.27
C GLU A 219 -23.50 1.09 -8.45
N ARG A 220 -22.59 0.22 -8.88
CA ARG A 220 -21.23 0.53 -9.29
C ARG A 220 -21.02 0.08 -10.74
N ALA A 221 -20.11 0.76 -11.46
CA ALA A 221 -19.79 0.41 -12.85
C ALA A 221 -19.25 -1.04 -12.97
N ILE A 222 -18.56 -1.52 -11.94
CA ILE A 222 -18.05 -2.90 -11.87
C ILE A 222 -18.26 -3.47 -10.46
N PRO A 223 -18.51 -4.78 -10.34
CA PRO A 223 -18.55 -5.45 -9.05
C PRO A 223 -17.14 -5.52 -8.44
N GLY A 224 -17.06 -5.61 -7.10
CA GLY A 224 -15.83 -5.77 -6.38
C GLY A 224 -15.53 -4.62 -5.42
N TRP A 225 -14.49 -4.80 -4.61
CA TRP A 225 -14.04 -3.78 -3.67
C TRP A 225 -12.93 -2.94 -4.30
N ILE A 226 -13.32 -2.07 -5.21
CA ILE A 226 -12.44 -1.19 -5.97
C ILE A 226 -12.14 0.07 -5.18
N ILE A 227 -10.86 0.45 -5.13
CA ILE A 227 -10.35 1.66 -4.47
C ILE A 227 -9.31 2.36 -5.36
N PRO A 228 -9.14 3.69 -5.22
CA PRO A 228 -7.99 4.36 -5.80
C PRO A 228 -6.74 4.06 -4.98
N ILE A 229 -5.63 3.73 -5.63
CA ILE A 229 -4.34 3.50 -4.98
C ILE A 229 -3.23 4.32 -5.65
N SER A 230 -2.34 4.89 -4.83
CA SER A 230 -1.11 5.50 -5.31
C SER A 230 -0.04 4.42 -5.48
N VAL A 231 0.49 4.30 -6.69
CA VAL A 231 1.43 3.22 -7.06
C VAL A 231 2.81 3.72 -7.44
N GLY A 232 3.04 5.02 -7.56
CA GLY A 232 4.35 5.51 -7.94
C GLY A 232 4.40 6.99 -8.25
N PHE A 233 5.42 7.35 -9.01
CA PHE A 233 5.73 8.72 -9.38
C PHE A 233 6.14 8.82 -10.84
N LYS A 234 5.67 9.87 -11.52
CA LYS A 234 6.14 10.28 -12.84
C LYS A 234 6.97 11.55 -12.72
N ALA A 235 8.14 11.56 -13.32
CA ALA A 235 8.97 12.75 -13.41
C ALA A 235 8.30 13.82 -14.28
N ILE A 236 8.25 15.06 -13.77
CA ILE A 236 7.73 16.25 -14.47
C ILE A 236 8.83 17.27 -14.76
N SER A 237 10.07 16.96 -14.38
CA SER A 237 11.25 17.76 -14.70
C SER A 237 12.44 16.87 -15.03
N PRO A 238 13.47 17.37 -15.74
CA PRO A 238 14.74 16.66 -15.87
C PRO A 238 15.46 16.56 -14.52
N LEU A 239 16.48 15.71 -14.45
CA LEU A 239 17.40 15.67 -13.31
C LEU A 239 18.23 16.96 -13.28
N MET A 240 18.24 17.65 -12.14
CA MET A 240 18.94 18.92 -11.95
C MET A 240 19.42 19.08 -10.50
N GLN A 241 20.24 20.09 -10.25
CA GLN A 241 20.53 20.59 -8.91
C GLN A 241 19.58 21.73 -8.60
N VAL A 242 18.95 21.70 -7.43
CA VAL A 242 18.05 22.77 -6.97
C VAL A 242 18.51 23.30 -5.60
N SER A 243 18.26 24.60 -5.34
CA SER A 243 18.57 25.19 -4.06
C SER A 243 17.69 24.56 -2.97
N HIS A 244 18.27 24.36 -1.77
CA HIS A 244 17.58 23.78 -0.61
C HIS A 244 17.12 22.32 -0.75
N GLN A 245 17.67 21.56 -1.71
CA GLN A 245 17.44 20.11 -1.75
C GLN A 245 18.04 19.42 -0.52
N ARG A 246 17.45 18.31 -0.11
CA ARG A 246 17.82 17.60 1.13
C ARG A 246 19.28 17.07 1.11
N ASP A 247 19.73 16.60 -0.04
CA ASP A 247 21.08 16.07 -0.25
C ASP A 247 21.68 16.69 -1.50
N MET A 248 22.62 17.62 -1.33
CA MET A 248 23.28 18.33 -2.42
C MET A 248 24.18 17.43 -3.26
N THR A 249 24.50 16.22 -2.80
CA THR A 249 25.33 15.26 -3.56
C THR A 249 24.54 14.45 -4.57
N LYS A 250 23.21 14.46 -4.47
CA LYS A 250 22.31 13.71 -5.35
C LYS A 250 21.57 14.63 -6.30
N PRO A 251 21.38 14.24 -7.56
CA PRO A 251 20.53 15.00 -8.45
C PRO A 251 19.08 14.96 -7.98
N HIS A 252 18.33 16.01 -8.28
CA HIS A 252 16.92 16.18 -7.91
C HIS A 252 16.04 16.25 -9.16
N ARG A 253 14.80 15.79 -9.05
CA ARG A 253 13.76 15.99 -10.05
C ARG A 253 12.41 16.16 -9.36
N PHE A 254 11.56 16.99 -9.93
CA PHE A 254 10.16 17.07 -9.51
C PHE A 254 9.38 15.90 -10.09
N ALA A 255 8.44 15.39 -9.32
CA ALA A 255 7.63 14.26 -9.73
C ALA A 255 6.20 14.40 -9.16
N GLU A 256 5.24 13.81 -9.86
CA GLU A 256 3.85 13.70 -9.45
C GLU A 256 3.47 12.25 -9.17
N ASN A 257 2.46 12.07 -8.30
CA ASN A 257 1.96 10.76 -7.97
C ASN A 257 1.19 10.14 -9.14
N ILE A 258 1.38 8.83 -9.31
CA ILE A 258 0.57 8.00 -10.19
C ILE A 258 -0.48 7.29 -9.35
N VAL A 259 -1.73 7.43 -9.76
CA VAL A 259 -2.88 6.76 -9.13
C VAL A 259 -3.53 5.82 -10.14
N THR A 260 -3.89 4.64 -9.68
CA THR A 260 -4.61 3.62 -10.45
C THR A 260 -5.73 3.02 -9.60
N LEU A 261 -6.44 2.04 -10.15
CA LEU A 261 -7.39 1.24 -9.40
C LEU A 261 -6.69 0.06 -8.72
N GLY A 262 -7.10 -0.21 -7.49
CA GLY A 262 -6.80 -1.43 -6.76
C GLY A 262 -8.07 -2.16 -6.38
N GLU A 263 -7.96 -3.45 -6.15
CA GLU A 263 -9.07 -4.29 -5.68
C GLU A 263 -8.62 -5.15 -4.52
N PHE A 264 -9.46 -5.24 -3.49
CA PHE A 264 -9.28 -6.19 -2.40
C PHE A 264 -9.97 -7.50 -2.72
N LYS A 265 -9.20 -8.58 -2.78
CA LYS A 265 -9.68 -9.95 -3.03
C LYS A 265 -9.19 -10.93 -1.98
N MET A 266 -9.96 -11.99 -1.76
CA MET A 266 -9.51 -13.07 -0.86
C MET A 266 -8.37 -13.86 -1.49
N PRO A 267 -7.29 -14.16 -0.73
CA PRO A 267 -6.09 -14.84 -1.25
C PRO A 267 -6.36 -16.18 -1.95
N TYR A 268 -7.36 -16.92 -1.51
CA TYR A 268 -7.71 -18.23 -2.08
C TYR A 268 -8.33 -18.17 -3.48
N GLN A 269 -8.65 -16.96 -3.98
CA GLN A 269 -9.20 -16.75 -5.33
C GLN A 269 -8.11 -16.76 -6.42
N PHE A 270 -6.85 -16.86 -6.03
CA PHE A 270 -5.71 -16.84 -6.93
C PHE A 270 -5.07 -18.23 -7.01
N ASP A 271 -4.82 -18.66 -8.23
CA ASP A 271 -4.12 -19.92 -8.52
C ASP A 271 -2.59 -19.71 -8.48
N ASP A 272 -2.11 -18.53 -8.85
CA ASP A 272 -0.69 -18.17 -8.82
C ASP A 272 -0.44 -17.08 -7.78
N ILE A 273 0.52 -17.30 -6.89
CA ILE A 273 0.93 -16.35 -5.87
C ILE A 273 1.54 -15.08 -6.49
N ASP A 274 2.13 -15.18 -7.66
CA ASP A 274 2.73 -14.03 -8.35
C ASP A 274 1.66 -12.99 -8.74
N ASP A 275 0.39 -13.37 -8.88
CA ASP A 275 -0.70 -12.46 -9.21
C ASP A 275 -1.04 -11.49 -8.08
N ILE A 276 -0.59 -11.77 -6.86
CA ILE A 276 -0.82 -10.91 -5.69
C ILE A 276 0.46 -10.20 -5.19
N MET A 277 1.60 -10.46 -5.84
CA MET A 277 2.91 -9.95 -5.41
C MET A 277 3.27 -8.66 -6.13
N TRP A 278 3.57 -7.61 -5.37
CA TRP A 278 4.00 -6.31 -5.85
C TRP A 278 5.51 -6.21 -5.92
N HIS A 279 6.02 -5.50 -6.94
CA HIS A 279 7.44 -5.20 -7.12
C HIS A 279 7.63 -3.79 -7.67
N TYR A 280 8.87 -3.28 -7.63
CA TYR A 280 9.22 -2.01 -8.25
C TYR A 280 9.61 -2.19 -9.71
N GLU A 281 9.19 -1.24 -10.53
CA GLU A 281 9.68 -1.02 -11.88
C GLU A 281 10.17 0.41 -12.04
N TYR A 282 11.27 0.58 -12.75
CA TYR A 282 11.80 1.89 -13.10
C TYR A 282 12.02 1.96 -14.60
N ASP A 283 11.36 2.92 -15.24
CA ASP A 283 11.52 3.24 -16.64
C ASP A 283 12.19 4.62 -16.73
N GLU A 284 13.47 4.65 -17.14
CA GLU A 284 14.26 5.86 -17.22
C GLU A 284 13.79 6.78 -18.36
N GLU A 285 13.38 6.22 -19.51
CA GLU A 285 12.97 6.97 -20.69
C GLU A 285 11.66 7.71 -20.43
N GLN A 286 10.71 7.06 -19.78
CA GLN A 286 9.44 7.66 -19.39
C GLN A 286 9.52 8.42 -18.07
N GLY A 287 10.60 8.29 -17.31
CA GLY A 287 10.77 8.87 -15.98
C GLY A 287 9.75 8.31 -14.96
N LEU A 288 9.43 7.03 -15.08
CA LEU A 288 8.46 6.34 -14.22
C LEU A 288 9.18 5.54 -13.13
N TYR A 289 8.73 5.72 -11.88
CA TYR A 289 9.05 4.86 -10.75
C TYR A 289 7.74 4.34 -10.21
N ILE A 290 7.45 3.05 -10.40
CA ILE A 290 6.13 2.51 -10.17
C ILE A 290 6.17 1.16 -9.46
N CYS A 291 5.17 0.91 -8.62
CA CYS A 291 4.87 -0.40 -8.04
C CYS A 291 3.86 -1.12 -8.92
N ARG A 292 4.12 -2.36 -9.25
CA ARG A 292 3.24 -3.20 -10.06
C ARG A 292 3.03 -4.56 -9.43
N ASN A 293 1.87 -5.15 -9.68
CA ASN A 293 1.61 -6.53 -9.31
C ASN A 293 1.20 -7.41 -10.51
N GLN A 294 0.98 -6.82 -11.68
CA GLN A 294 0.70 -7.57 -12.89
C GLN A 294 1.99 -7.80 -13.70
N LYS A 295 2.14 -8.99 -14.27
CA LYS A 295 3.18 -9.26 -15.28
C LYS A 295 2.91 -8.36 -16.47
N LEU A 296 3.93 -7.66 -16.97
CA LEU A 296 3.88 -7.05 -18.30
C LEU A 296 3.58 -8.18 -19.31
N GLN A 297 2.44 -8.07 -20.02
CA GLN A 297 2.15 -8.95 -21.15
C GLN A 297 2.95 -8.54 -22.37
#